data_6624924768fc8f1fb1a8e32c41fbb532
#
_entry.id   6624924768fc8f1fb1a8e32c41fbb532
#
_cell.length_a   1.000
_cell.length_b   1.000
_cell.length_c   1.000
_cell.angle_alpha   90.00
_cell.angle_beta   90.00
_cell.angle_gamma   90.00
#
_symmetry.space_group_name_H-M   'P 1'
#
loop_
_entity.id
_entity.type
_entity.pdbx_description
1 polymer ?
#
loop_
_entity_poly.entity_id
_entity_poly.type
_entity_poly.pdbx_seq_one_letter_code
_entity_poly.pdbx_strand_id
1 'polypeptide(L)'
;MSDKIKELCKNKPAAIFGKGVSALCAKGLLDSLGIGSVLYSENAADNCPLFDESAAKKHNLVVYSPAFRPDHKWVELARKNGSTLLCEPDLASLAWQGDIIAISGTNGKTTTTSFLAKALNEAGISAVAAGNIGIPLSKFCVEKNGGVNCTAVCELSSFQLMGVKYMSPVAYVWTNFDQDHLDWHTDMREYFDAKFGLVKMLKKPVFIAGQSVADYAQKYGVALPDFAEIVQRQSGCPKPFDNNIQSENYCLAKALFKKLGLGEEILKKAAQTFSLAKYRFATSGTINGITFINDSKGTNAHSTIAAINALKGKPIIWIGGGKNKKCDLSDLADTVAENCKCAFLIGQSAALLEPMFAERHCNAKSCATLKEAVSEAYRAAKSGDYVLFSPAFSSFGMFDGYAHRGKCFDEELLSLKIAQKGQV
;
A
#
# COMPACT_ATOMS: atom_id res chain seq x y z
N MET A 1 19.75 -21.46 -7.93
CA MET A 1 18.70 -20.42 -8.04
C MET A 1 19.10 -19.24 -8.93
N SER A 2 20.35 -18.78 -8.91
CA SER A 2 20.84 -17.83 -9.95
C SER A 2 20.73 -18.39 -11.38
N ASP A 3 20.66 -19.70 -11.51
CA ASP A 3 20.67 -20.39 -12.81
C ASP A 3 19.41 -20.06 -13.63
N LYS A 4 18.23 -19.92 -12.99
CA LYS A 4 17.01 -19.53 -13.71
C LYS A 4 17.10 -18.11 -14.26
N ILE A 5 17.68 -17.17 -13.50
CA ILE A 5 17.87 -15.80 -13.99
C ILE A 5 18.86 -15.78 -15.15
N LYS A 6 19.96 -16.54 -15.05
CA LYS A 6 20.95 -16.70 -16.14
C LYS A 6 20.32 -17.34 -17.39
N GLU A 7 19.50 -18.39 -17.21
CA GLU A 7 18.73 -19.01 -18.29
C GLU A 7 17.82 -18.01 -19.01
N LEU A 8 17.09 -17.17 -18.24
CA LEU A 8 16.22 -16.13 -18.80
C LEU A 8 17.02 -15.07 -19.58
N CYS A 9 18.21 -14.74 -19.13
CA CYS A 9 19.10 -13.79 -19.80
C CYS A 9 19.70 -14.36 -21.11
N LYS A 10 19.89 -15.68 -21.23
CA LYS A 10 20.52 -16.34 -22.40
C LYS A 10 21.83 -15.67 -22.81
N ASN A 11 22.72 -15.43 -21.84
CA ASN A 11 24.02 -14.76 -22.01
C ASN A 11 23.95 -13.29 -22.51
N LYS A 12 22.78 -12.64 -22.45
CA LYS A 12 22.65 -11.20 -22.72
C LYS A 12 22.44 -10.46 -21.41
N PRO A 13 22.83 -9.16 -21.35
CA PRO A 13 22.50 -8.34 -20.19
C PRO A 13 20.98 -8.21 -20.03
N ALA A 14 20.50 -8.04 -18.80
CA ALA A 14 19.11 -7.71 -18.53
C ALA A 14 18.84 -6.22 -18.81
N ALA A 15 17.64 -5.86 -19.28
CA ALA A 15 17.18 -4.50 -19.28
C ALA A 15 16.42 -4.20 -17.97
N ILE A 16 16.57 -3.00 -17.45
CA ILE A 16 15.84 -2.52 -16.27
C ILE A 16 15.17 -1.19 -16.61
N PHE A 17 13.85 -1.12 -16.48
CA PHE A 17 13.09 0.11 -16.77
C PHE A 17 12.92 0.97 -15.54
N GLY A 18 13.35 2.24 -15.65
CA GLY A 18 13.35 3.24 -14.59
C GLY A 18 14.65 3.27 -13.77
N LYS A 19 14.74 4.26 -12.88
CA LYS A 19 15.88 4.50 -11.97
C LYS A 19 15.43 4.71 -10.52
N GLY A 20 14.20 4.29 -10.21
CA GLY A 20 13.68 4.31 -8.84
C GLY A 20 14.31 3.22 -7.96
N VAL A 21 13.96 3.23 -6.67
CA VAL A 21 14.53 2.34 -5.64
C VAL A 21 14.45 0.87 -6.06
N SER A 22 13.33 0.39 -6.59
CA SER A 22 13.17 -1.01 -7.04
C SER A 22 14.11 -1.36 -8.20
N ALA A 23 14.27 -0.45 -9.17
CA ALA A 23 15.16 -0.66 -10.32
C ALA A 23 16.63 -0.74 -9.89
N LEU A 24 17.07 0.15 -9.00
CA LEU A 24 18.44 0.15 -8.47
C LEU A 24 18.73 -1.09 -7.62
N CYS A 25 17.76 -1.55 -6.83
CA CYS A 25 17.92 -2.79 -6.06
C CYS A 25 17.93 -4.04 -6.96
N ALA A 26 17.09 -4.07 -8.01
CA ALA A 26 17.14 -5.14 -9.01
C ALA A 26 18.49 -5.18 -9.74
N LYS A 27 19.04 -4.00 -10.09
CA LYS A 27 20.41 -3.89 -10.64
C LYS A 27 21.44 -4.45 -9.66
N GLY A 28 21.41 -4.05 -8.40
CA GLY A 28 22.34 -4.56 -7.37
C GLY A 28 22.26 -6.08 -7.21
N LEU A 29 21.06 -6.67 -7.29
CA LEU A 29 20.88 -8.12 -7.28
C LEU A 29 21.54 -8.77 -8.51
N LEU A 30 21.28 -8.27 -9.71
CA LEU A 30 21.86 -8.80 -10.94
C LEU A 30 23.40 -8.70 -10.92
N ASP A 31 23.93 -7.56 -10.49
CA ASP A 31 25.39 -7.34 -10.32
C ASP A 31 26.00 -8.37 -9.35
N SER A 32 25.33 -8.64 -8.22
CA SER A 32 25.80 -9.63 -7.21
C SER A 32 25.80 -11.06 -7.73
N LEU A 33 24.99 -11.35 -8.76
CA LEU A 33 24.92 -12.64 -9.44
C LEU A 33 25.87 -12.73 -10.66
N GLY A 34 26.66 -11.67 -10.93
CA GLY A 34 27.53 -11.57 -12.10
C GLY A 34 26.76 -11.43 -13.42
N ILE A 35 25.54 -10.91 -13.39
CA ILE A 35 24.69 -10.72 -14.58
C ILE A 35 24.73 -9.23 -14.98
N GLY A 36 25.21 -8.93 -16.18
CA GLY A 36 25.22 -7.58 -16.72
C GLY A 36 23.79 -7.02 -16.84
N SER A 37 23.63 -5.73 -16.61
CA SER A 37 22.33 -5.07 -16.79
C SER A 37 22.46 -3.64 -17.30
N VAL A 38 21.44 -3.15 -17.99
CA VAL A 38 21.35 -1.78 -18.52
C VAL A 38 20.07 -1.12 -18.01
N LEU A 39 20.21 0.06 -17.39
CA LEU A 39 19.10 0.90 -16.99
C LEU A 39 18.61 1.73 -18.17
N TYR A 40 17.29 1.80 -18.35
CA TYR A 40 16.60 2.64 -19.34
C TYR A 40 15.65 3.58 -18.61
N SER A 41 15.65 4.88 -18.96
CA SER A 41 14.76 5.85 -18.36
C SER A 41 14.25 6.84 -19.40
N GLU A 42 12.98 7.23 -19.32
CA GLU A 42 12.39 8.30 -20.11
C GLU A 42 12.69 9.70 -19.53
N ASN A 43 13.16 9.76 -18.28
CA ASN A 43 13.57 11.00 -17.66
C ASN A 43 14.99 11.37 -18.12
N ALA A 44 15.11 12.43 -18.90
CA ALA A 44 16.40 12.91 -19.40
C ALA A 44 17.41 13.22 -18.26
N ALA A 45 16.94 13.64 -17.09
CA ALA A 45 17.78 13.90 -15.91
C ALA A 45 18.47 12.63 -15.36
N ASP A 46 17.99 11.44 -15.72
CA ASP A 46 18.59 10.18 -15.28
C ASP A 46 19.88 9.82 -16.02
N ASN A 47 20.15 10.48 -17.14
CA ASN A 47 21.30 10.21 -18.00
C ASN A 47 21.40 8.73 -18.42
N CYS A 48 20.23 8.11 -18.70
CA CYS A 48 20.09 6.73 -19.15
C CYS A 48 19.63 6.70 -20.62
N PRO A 49 19.98 5.66 -21.39
CA PRO A 49 19.46 5.50 -22.75
C PRO A 49 17.94 5.29 -22.77
N LEU A 50 17.33 5.58 -23.93
CA LEU A 50 15.95 5.21 -24.23
C LEU A 50 15.90 3.76 -24.72
N PHE A 51 14.80 3.07 -24.43
CA PHE A 51 14.57 1.71 -24.91
C PHE A 51 13.88 1.72 -26.26
N ASP A 52 14.65 1.44 -27.31
CA ASP A 52 14.22 1.38 -28.70
C ASP A 52 14.30 -0.06 -29.28
N GLU A 53 14.01 -0.24 -30.56
CA GLU A 53 14.08 -1.52 -31.25
C GLU A 53 15.49 -2.15 -31.24
N SER A 54 16.54 -1.31 -31.29
CA SER A 54 17.92 -1.77 -31.23
C SER A 54 18.25 -2.29 -29.83
N ALA A 55 17.81 -1.58 -28.80
CA ALA A 55 17.93 -1.99 -27.41
C ALA A 55 17.15 -3.29 -27.14
N ALA A 56 15.91 -3.40 -27.60
CA ALA A 56 15.07 -4.56 -27.37
C ALA A 56 15.71 -5.87 -27.85
N LYS A 57 16.43 -5.86 -28.97
CA LYS A 57 17.15 -7.04 -29.50
C LYS A 57 18.33 -7.49 -28.63
N LYS A 58 18.83 -6.64 -27.73
CA LYS A 58 19.99 -6.91 -26.87
C LYS A 58 19.62 -7.61 -25.56
N HIS A 59 18.33 -7.72 -25.24
CA HIS A 59 17.87 -8.21 -23.95
C HIS A 59 16.81 -9.30 -24.08
N ASN A 60 17.01 -10.41 -23.37
CA ASN A 60 16.02 -11.49 -23.27
C ASN A 60 15.22 -11.39 -21.95
N LEU A 61 15.77 -10.68 -20.95
CA LEU A 61 15.12 -10.40 -19.68
C LEU A 61 14.95 -8.89 -19.51
N VAL A 62 13.75 -8.48 -19.16
CA VAL A 62 13.40 -7.10 -18.82
C VAL A 62 12.80 -7.07 -17.43
N VAL A 63 13.36 -6.26 -16.55
CA VAL A 63 12.81 -5.97 -15.22
C VAL A 63 12.18 -4.58 -15.26
N TYR A 64 10.92 -4.47 -14.89
CA TYR A 64 10.21 -3.21 -14.95
C TYR A 64 9.48 -2.90 -13.64
N SER A 65 9.31 -1.61 -13.34
CA SER A 65 8.54 -1.16 -12.20
C SER A 65 7.07 -0.95 -12.58
N PRO A 66 6.15 -0.92 -11.60
CA PRO A 66 4.73 -0.61 -11.83
C PRO A 66 4.45 0.75 -12.50
N ALA A 67 5.43 1.64 -12.56
CA ALA A 67 5.30 2.89 -13.32
C ALA A 67 5.11 2.66 -14.84
N PHE A 68 5.60 1.53 -15.33
CA PHE A 68 5.42 1.11 -16.73
C PHE A 68 4.21 0.19 -16.81
N ARG A 69 3.09 0.72 -17.28
CA ARG A 69 1.84 -0.05 -17.47
C ARG A 69 2.03 -1.14 -18.52
N PRO A 70 1.17 -2.18 -18.53
CA PRO A 70 1.24 -3.25 -19.54
C PRO A 70 1.14 -2.77 -21.00
N ASP A 71 0.46 -1.65 -21.24
CA ASP A 71 0.28 -0.96 -22.53
C ASP A 71 1.38 0.08 -22.85
N HIS A 72 2.39 0.20 -22.00
CA HIS A 72 3.50 1.11 -22.24
C HIS A 72 4.34 0.65 -23.44
N LYS A 73 4.68 1.58 -24.33
CA LYS A 73 5.44 1.32 -25.58
C LYS A 73 6.68 0.45 -25.39
N TRP A 74 7.43 0.62 -24.29
CA TRP A 74 8.62 -0.17 -23.99
C TRP A 74 8.29 -1.59 -23.56
N VAL A 75 7.21 -1.78 -22.80
CA VAL A 75 6.73 -3.09 -22.36
C VAL A 75 6.22 -3.90 -23.56
N GLU A 76 5.46 -3.24 -24.45
CA GLU A 76 5.01 -3.87 -25.70
C GLU A 76 6.16 -4.22 -26.62
N LEU A 77 7.14 -3.33 -26.79
CA LEU A 77 8.32 -3.56 -27.61
C LEU A 77 9.15 -4.73 -27.10
N ALA A 78 9.38 -4.82 -25.79
CA ALA A 78 10.06 -5.94 -25.16
C ALA A 78 9.30 -7.26 -25.40
N ARG A 79 7.96 -7.23 -25.27
CA ARG A 79 7.09 -8.41 -25.52
C ARG A 79 7.16 -8.87 -26.98
N LYS A 80 7.08 -7.94 -27.94
CA LYS A 80 7.20 -8.23 -29.38
C LYS A 80 8.55 -8.88 -29.74
N ASN A 81 9.61 -8.51 -29.03
CA ASN A 81 10.94 -9.11 -29.23
C ASN A 81 11.16 -10.42 -28.45
N GLY A 82 10.13 -10.97 -27.79
CA GLY A 82 10.21 -12.24 -27.08
C GLY A 82 10.96 -12.17 -25.75
N SER A 83 11.16 -10.98 -25.17
CA SER A 83 11.79 -10.84 -23.87
C SER A 83 10.87 -11.33 -22.76
N THR A 84 11.43 -11.98 -21.75
CA THR A 84 10.73 -12.26 -20.49
C THR A 84 10.64 -10.97 -19.67
N LEU A 85 9.42 -10.58 -19.31
CA LEU A 85 9.15 -9.40 -18.49
C LEU A 85 8.86 -9.85 -17.05
N LEU A 86 9.58 -9.30 -16.08
CA LEU A 86 9.39 -9.56 -14.64
C LEU A 86 9.25 -8.23 -13.88
N CYS A 87 8.43 -8.23 -12.84
CA CYS A 87 8.51 -7.18 -11.84
C CYS A 87 9.66 -7.47 -10.85
N GLU A 88 10.10 -6.45 -10.09
CA GLU A 88 11.22 -6.59 -9.16
C GLU A 88 11.03 -7.72 -8.14
N PRO A 89 9.87 -7.86 -7.43
CA PRO A 89 9.71 -8.93 -6.45
C PRO A 89 9.68 -10.33 -7.10
N ASP A 90 9.26 -10.45 -8.35
CA ASP A 90 9.29 -11.73 -9.06
C ASP A 90 10.72 -12.13 -9.46
N LEU A 91 11.52 -11.17 -9.95
CA LEU A 91 12.96 -11.39 -10.16
C LEU A 91 13.65 -11.81 -8.86
N ALA A 92 13.40 -11.08 -7.77
CA ALA A 92 14.00 -11.35 -6.47
C ALA A 92 13.60 -12.74 -5.92
N SER A 93 12.37 -13.18 -6.16
CA SER A 93 11.89 -14.49 -5.72
C SER A 93 12.69 -15.66 -6.34
N LEU A 94 13.24 -15.47 -7.52
CA LEU A 94 14.13 -16.44 -8.18
C LEU A 94 15.50 -16.57 -7.50
N ALA A 95 15.92 -15.53 -6.77
CA ALA A 95 17.17 -15.51 -6.02
C ALA A 95 16.98 -15.80 -4.52
N TRP A 96 15.74 -15.62 -4.00
CA TRP A 96 15.42 -15.86 -2.59
C TRP A 96 15.29 -17.35 -2.30
N GLN A 97 15.98 -17.83 -1.27
CA GLN A 97 16.04 -19.26 -0.91
C GLN A 97 15.13 -19.62 0.28
N GLY A 98 14.79 -18.63 1.09
CA GLY A 98 13.89 -18.80 2.24
C GLY A 98 12.41 -18.82 1.83
N ASP A 99 11.55 -18.97 2.80
CA ASP A 99 10.12 -18.91 2.57
C ASP A 99 9.67 -17.47 2.24
N ILE A 100 8.63 -17.34 1.42
CA ILE A 100 7.97 -16.07 1.12
C ILE A 100 6.52 -16.17 1.64
N ILE A 101 6.13 -15.23 2.49
CA ILE A 101 4.74 -14.98 2.86
C ILE A 101 4.30 -13.73 2.11
N ALA A 102 3.40 -13.87 1.17
CA ALA A 102 2.89 -12.78 0.36
C ALA A 102 1.74 -12.05 1.08
N ILE A 103 1.76 -10.72 1.06
CA ILE A 103 0.71 -9.88 1.62
C ILE A 103 0.19 -8.95 0.53
N SER A 104 -1.12 -9.00 0.24
CA SER A 104 -1.76 -8.03 -0.64
C SER A 104 -3.09 -7.55 -0.04
N GLY A 105 -3.78 -6.67 -0.75
CA GLY A 105 -5.06 -6.10 -0.35
C GLY A 105 -5.23 -4.67 -0.83
N THR A 106 -6.38 -4.08 -0.58
CA THR A 106 -6.60 -2.64 -0.82
C THR A 106 -5.98 -1.83 0.30
N ASN A 107 -6.31 -2.12 1.54
CA ASN A 107 -5.82 -1.47 2.75
C ASN A 107 -5.14 -2.47 3.70
N GLY A 108 -4.41 -2.01 4.71
CA GLY A 108 -3.82 -2.87 5.75
C GLY A 108 -2.51 -3.57 5.37
N LYS A 109 -2.14 -3.68 4.10
CA LYS A 109 -0.93 -4.38 3.61
C LYS A 109 0.32 -4.11 4.45
N THR A 110 0.74 -2.86 4.51
CA THR A 110 2.00 -2.45 5.19
C THR A 110 1.98 -2.76 6.69
N THR A 111 0.83 -2.56 7.34
CA THR A 111 0.67 -2.87 8.77
C THR A 111 0.79 -4.37 9.00
N THR A 112 0.07 -5.18 8.21
CA THR A 112 0.11 -6.64 8.30
C THR A 112 1.50 -7.19 7.99
N THR A 113 2.17 -6.68 6.95
CA THR A 113 3.54 -7.07 6.57
C THR A 113 4.53 -6.79 7.70
N SER A 114 4.54 -5.56 8.23
CA SER A 114 5.47 -5.16 9.29
C SER A 114 5.19 -5.90 10.59
N PHE A 115 3.92 -6.08 10.93
CA PHE A 115 3.52 -6.79 12.15
C PHE A 115 3.88 -8.27 12.09
N LEU A 116 3.59 -8.94 10.99
CA LEU A 116 3.93 -10.36 10.80
C LEU A 116 5.45 -10.58 10.83
N ALA A 117 6.23 -9.75 10.15
CA ALA A 117 7.69 -9.87 10.20
C ALA A 117 8.22 -9.70 11.63
N LYS A 118 7.69 -8.73 12.40
CA LYS A 118 8.03 -8.57 13.81
C LYS A 118 7.62 -9.79 14.64
N ALA A 119 6.40 -10.27 14.47
CA ALA A 119 5.89 -11.41 15.26
C ALA A 119 6.62 -12.71 14.95
N LEU A 120 7.04 -12.95 13.70
CA LEU A 120 7.88 -14.09 13.35
C LEU A 120 9.24 -14.01 14.03
N ASN A 121 9.87 -12.83 14.07
CA ASN A 121 11.13 -12.63 14.81
C ASN A 121 10.94 -12.85 16.33
N GLU A 122 9.80 -12.45 16.91
CA GLU A 122 9.48 -12.78 18.32
C GLU A 122 9.28 -14.30 18.53
N ALA A 123 8.88 -15.03 17.50
CA ALA A 123 8.79 -16.49 17.50
C ALA A 123 10.15 -17.18 17.31
N GLY A 124 11.24 -16.44 17.15
CA GLY A 124 12.57 -16.98 16.85
C GLY A 124 12.77 -17.35 15.36
N ILE A 125 11.84 -16.99 14.49
CA ILE A 125 11.93 -17.21 13.05
C ILE A 125 12.49 -15.93 12.40
N SER A 126 13.70 -16.01 11.85
CA SER A 126 14.29 -14.86 11.15
C SER A 126 13.35 -14.40 10.03
N ALA A 127 12.92 -13.14 10.05
CA ALA A 127 12.02 -12.59 9.06
C ALA A 127 12.33 -11.14 8.72
N VAL A 128 12.07 -10.77 7.45
CA VAL A 128 12.18 -9.40 6.94
C VAL A 128 10.86 -8.95 6.33
N ALA A 129 10.53 -7.66 6.49
CA ALA A 129 9.43 -7.02 5.79
C ALA A 129 9.97 -6.41 4.48
N ALA A 130 9.48 -6.86 3.34
CA ALA A 130 9.99 -6.53 2.02
C ALA A 130 8.89 -6.15 1.02
N GLY A 131 9.28 -5.72 -0.16
CA GLY A 131 8.41 -5.46 -1.31
C GLY A 131 7.91 -4.01 -1.38
N ASN A 132 6.64 -3.81 -1.62
CA ASN A 132 6.02 -2.48 -1.79
C ASN A 132 5.97 -1.63 -0.50
N ILE A 133 6.62 -2.07 0.54
CA ILE A 133 6.75 -1.38 1.84
C ILE A 133 7.90 -0.34 1.85
N GLY A 134 8.57 -0.14 0.72
CA GLY A 134 9.68 0.79 0.55
C GLY A 134 11.07 0.15 0.56
N ILE A 135 11.17 -1.12 0.92
CA ILE A 135 12.41 -1.92 0.85
C ILE A 135 12.18 -3.10 -0.10
N PRO A 136 12.69 -3.05 -1.33
CA PRO A 136 12.54 -4.11 -2.31
C PRO A 136 13.12 -5.44 -1.83
N LEU A 137 12.52 -6.56 -2.24
CA LEU A 137 13.01 -7.90 -1.89
C LEU A 137 14.42 -8.17 -2.43
N SER A 138 14.74 -7.64 -3.62
CA SER A 138 16.07 -7.74 -4.23
C SER A 138 17.18 -7.16 -3.36
N LYS A 139 16.90 -6.11 -2.56
CA LYS A 139 17.86 -5.58 -1.59
C LYS A 139 18.21 -6.63 -0.53
N PHE A 140 17.21 -7.30 0.02
CA PHE A 140 17.42 -8.35 1.02
C PHE A 140 18.07 -9.61 0.42
N CYS A 141 17.85 -9.91 -0.87
CA CYS A 141 18.60 -10.98 -1.53
C CYS A 141 20.12 -10.76 -1.44
N VAL A 142 20.58 -9.53 -1.59
CA VAL A 142 22.00 -9.16 -1.45
C VAL A 142 22.43 -9.15 0.01
N GLU A 143 21.70 -8.42 0.87
CA GLU A 143 22.07 -8.21 2.28
C GLU A 143 21.99 -9.48 3.13
N LYS A 144 21.13 -10.44 2.77
CA LYS A 144 20.89 -11.70 3.50
C LYS A 144 21.42 -12.92 2.77
N ASN A 145 22.34 -12.75 1.81
CA ASN A 145 22.93 -13.84 1.02
C ASN A 145 21.85 -14.79 0.47
N GLY A 146 20.89 -14.25 -0.27
CA GLY A 146 19.76 -15.00 -0.85
C GLY A 146 18.69 -15.44 0.17
N GLY A 147 18.73 -14.97 1.41
CA GLY A 147 17.68 -15.24 2.40
C GLY A 147 17.68 -16.65 2.97
N VAL A 148 18.80 -17.36 2.98
CA VAL A 148 18.92 -18.68 3.61
C VAL A 148 18.44 -18.60 5.07
N ASN A 149 17.51 -19.48 5.46
CA ASN A 149 16.90 -19.52 6.81
C ASN A 149 16.20 -18.19 7.23
N CYS A 150 15.75 -17.39 6.27
CA CYS A 150 15.02 -16.16 6.53
C CYS A 150 13.70 -16.14 5.78
N THR A 151 12.60 -15.78 6.44
CA THR A 151 11.29 -15.62 5.81
C THR A 151 11.12 -14.18 5.31
N ALA A 152 10.79 -14.01 4.04
CA ALA A 152 10.38 -12.72 3.50
C ALA A 152 8.86 -12.54 3.65
N VAL A 153 8.42 -11.63 4.50
CA VAL A 153 7.03 -11.14 4.49
C VAL A 153 6.95 -10.03 3.45
N CYS A 154 6.41 -10.37 2.27
CA CYS A 154 6.52 -9.53 1.08
C CYS A 154 5.19 -8.84 0.76
N GLU A 155 5.15 -7.51 0.91
CA GLU A 155 4.02 -6.69 0.47
C GLU A 155 4.00 -6.61 -1.05
N LEU A 156 2.84 -6.89 -1.66
CA LEU A 156 2.65 -6.86 -3.12
C LEU A 156 1.46 -5.97 -3.48
N SER A 157 1.70 -4.99 -4.35
CA SER A 157 0.63 -4.22 -4.99
C SER A 157 -0.04 -5.03 -6.11
N SER A 158 -1.26 -4.65 -6.53
CA SER A 158 -1.90 -5.26 -7.71
C SER A 158 -1.08 -5.08 -8.97
N PHE A 159 -0.41 -3.96 -9.11
CA PHE A 159 0.46 -3.64 -10.25
C PHE A 159 1.64 -4.61 -10.37
N GLN A 160 2.26 -4.96 -9.25
CA GLN A 160 3.33 -5.96 -9.21
C GLN A 160 2.78 -7.36 -9.51
N LEU A 161 1.61 -7.69 -8.94
CA LEU A 161 0.98 -9.00 -9.11
C LEU A 161 0.61 -9.32 -10.56
N MET A 162 0.28 -8.34 -11.40
CA MET A 162 0.10 -8.54 -12.84
C MET A 162 1.38 -9.00 -13.55
N GLY A 163 2.54 -8.71 -13.00
CA GLY A 163 3.86 -9.09 -13.56
C GLY A 163 4.47 -10.34 -12.96
N VAL A 164 3.85 -10.96 -11.95
CA VAL A 164 4.38 -12.15 -11.27
C VAL A 164 4.18 -13.40 -12.12
N LYS A 165 5.25 -14.18 -12.29
CA LYS A 165 5.28 -15.42 -13.07
C LYS A 165 5.96 -16.59 -12.35
N TYR A 166 6.91 -16.34 -11.48
CA TYR A 166 7.77 -17.34 -10.84
C TYR A 166 7.67 -17.36 -9.32
N MET A 167 7.22 -16.28 -8.68
CA MET A 167 7.06 -16.24 -7.24
C MET A 167 6.09 -17.34 -6.79
N SER A 168 6.52 -18.15 -5.83
CA SER A 168 5.72 -19.25 -5.28
C SER A 168 5.73 -19.17 -3.74
N PRO A 169 4.84 -18.34 -3.13
CA PRO A 169 4.83 -18.13 -1.70
C PRO A 169 4.31 -19.35 -0.93
N VAL A 170 4.79 -19.55 0.30
CA VAL A 170 4.29 -20.61 1.19
C VAL A 170 2.96 -20.25 1.84
N ALA A 171 2.64 -18.96 1.90
CA ALA A 171 1.35 -18.47 2.37
C ALA A 171 1.01 -17.15 1.66
N TYR A 172 -0.27 -16.91 1.51
CA TYR A 172 -0.80 -15.64 0.99
C TYR A 172 -1.87 -15.09 1.93
N VAL A 173 -1.68 -13.85 2.37
CA VAL A 173 -2.67 -13.09 3.14
C VAL A 173 -3.19 -11.95 2.28
N TRP A 174 -4.47 -11.99 1.96
CA TRP A 174 -5.18 -10.92 1.24
C TRP A 174 -6.06 -10.16 2.21
N THR A 175 -5.61 -8.99 2.65
CA THR A 175 -6.22 -8.28 3.78
C THR A 175 -7.68 -7.94 3.56
N ASN A 176 -7.97 -7.24 2.46
CA ASN A 176 -9.32 -6.86 2.05
C ASN A 176 -9.34 -6.49 0.57
N PHE A 177 -10.55 -6.33 0.02
CA PHE A 177 -10.74 -5.87 -1.34
C PHE A 177 -11.84 -4.82 -1.38
N ASP A 178 -11.52 -3.68 -1.97
CA ASP A 178 -12.43 -2.56 -2.16
C ASP A 178 -11.97 -1.68 -3.31
N GLN A 179 -12.77 -0.70 -3.70
CA GLN A 179 -12.51 0.18 -4.83
C GLN A 179 -11.23 1.00 -4.61
N ASP A 180 -10.26 0.83 -5.49
CA ASP A 180 -9.04 1.63 -5.60
C ASP A 180 -8.41 1.42 -6.99
N HIS A 181 -7.50 2.31 -7.38
CA HIS A 181 -6.64 2.13 -8.56
C HIS A 181 -7.35 1.96 -9.91
N LEU A 182 -8.58 2.51 -10.08
CA LEU A 182 -9.30 2.52 -11.36
C LEU A 182 -8.74 3.56 -12.35
N ASP A 183 -7.78 4.36 -11.93
CA ASP A 183 -6.92 5.16 -12.79
C ASP A 183 -5.83 4.33 -13.48
N TRP A 184 -5.60 3.08 -13.02
CA TRP A 184 -4.60 2.16 -13.55
C TRP A 184 -5.20 0.87 -14.11
N HIS A 185 -6.07 0.18 -13.35
CA HIS A 185 -6.84 -0.98 -13.82
C HIS A 185 -8.02 -0.53 -14.68
N THR A 186 -8.39 -1.35 -15.65
CA THR A 186 -9.53 -1.08 -16.53
C THR A 186 -10.86 -1.10 -15.78
N ASP A 187 -10.97 -2.00 -14.80
CA ASP A 187 -12.12 -2.17 -13.94
C ASP A 187 -11.80 -2.91 -12.64
N MET A 188 -12.80 -3.08 -11.79
CA MET A 188 -12.68 -3.80 -10.53
C MET A 188 -12.43 -5.30 -10.71
N ARG A 189 -12.85 -5.88 -11.84
CA ARG A 189 -12.63 -7.29 -12.15
C ARG A 189 -11.16 -7.55 -12.45
N GLU A 190 -10.52 -6.75 -13.29
CA GLU A 190 -9.08 -6.82 -13.56
C GLU A 190 -8.28 -6.63 -12.28
N TYR A 191 -8.69 -5.65 -11.43
CA TYR A 191 -8.05 -5.40 -10.14
C TYR A 191 -8.14 -6.62 -9.20
N PHE A 192 -9.29 -7.31 -9.18
CA PHE A 192 -9.47 -8.55 -8.42
C PHE A 192 -8.61 -9.67 -8.98
N ASP A 193 -8.68 -9.92 -10.28
CA ASP A 193 -7.97 -11.01 -10.96
C ASP A 193 -6.46 -10.88 -10.82
N ALA A 194 -5.92 -9.64 -10.85
CA ALA A 194 -4.52 -9.36 -10.60
C ALA A 194 -4.05 -9.89 -9.23
N LYS A 195 -4.87 -9.75 -8.19
CA LYS A 195 -4.55 -10.27 -6.85
C LYS A 195 -4.85 -11.77 -6.72
N PHE A 196 -5.94 -12.23 -7.31
CA PHE A 196 -6.36 -13.63 -7.22
C PHE A 196 -5.39 -14.58 -7.94
N GLY A 197 -4.70 -14.10 -8.98
CA GLY A 197 -3.72 -14.88 -9.73
C GLY A 197 -2.64 -15.51 -8.84
N LEU A 198 -2.23 -14.86 -7.76
CA LEU A 198 -1.20 -15.38 -6.85
C LEU A 198 -1.67 -16.63 -6.06
N VAL A 199 -2.98 -16.81 -5.86
CA VAL A 199 -3.53 -18.00 -5.18
C VAL A 199 -3.13 -19.28 -5.90
N LYS A 200 -3.08 -19.26 -7.25
CA LYS A 200 -2.70 -20.41 -8.09
C LYS A 200 -1.20 -20.73 -8.03
N MET A 201 -0.40 -19.82 -7.48
CA MET A 201 1.07 -19.94 -7.42
C MET A 201 1.56 -20.36 -6.03
N LEU A 202 0.66 -20.62 -5.10
CA LEU A 202 1.00 -21.03 -3.75
C LEU A 202 1.75 -22.36 -3.71
N LYS A 203 2.90 -22.38 -3.02
CA LYS A 203 3.68 -23.60 -2.77
C LYS A 203 3.01 -24.51 -1.72
N LYS A 204 2.27 -23.93 -0.78
CA LYS A 204 1.49 -24.63 0.25
C LYS A 204 0.06 -24.11 0.24
N PRO A 205 -0.96 -24.91 0.60
CA PRO A 205 -2.36 -24.51 0.60
C PRO A 205 -2.68 -23.61 1.81
N VAL A 206 -2.01 -22.46 1.93
CA VAL A 206 -2.25 -21.49 2.99
C VAL A 206 -2.66 -20.16 2.36
N PHE A 207 -3.96 -19.94 2.30
CA PHE A 207 -4.58 -18.72 1.81
C PHE A 207 -5.53 -18.18 2.87
N ILE A 208 -5.29 -16.95 3.30
CA ILE A 208 -6.08 -16.24 4.31
C ILE A 208 -6.57 -14.95 3.70
N ALA A 209 -7.86 -14.68 3.82
CA ALA A 209 -8.46 -13.49 3.22
C ALA A 209 -9.48 -12.84 4.16
N GLY A 210 -9.58 -11.52 4.10
CA GLY A 210 -10.64 -10.77 4.77
C GLY A 210 -12.01 -11.02 4.12
N GLN A 211 -13.10 -10.75 4.86
CA GLN A 211 -14.46 -11.02 4.42
C GLN A 211 -14.79 -10.38 3.07
N SER A 212 -14.39 -9.12 2.84
CA SER A 212 -14.67 -8.42 1.56
C SER A 212 -14.06 -9.11 0.33
N VAL A 213 -13.00 -9.90 0.50
CA VAL A 213 -12.44 -10.70 -0.61
C VAL A 213 -13.41 -11.80 -1.01
N ALA A 214 -14.04 -12.47 -0.03
CA ALA A 214 -15.05 -13.51 -0.28
C ALA A 214 -16.31 -12.91 -0.92
N ASP A 215 -16.74 -11.74 -0.45
CA ASP A 215 -17.93 -11.05 -0.96
C ASP A 215 -17.74 -10.68 -2.44
N TYR A 216 -16.57 -10.13 -2.80
CA TYR A 216 -16.26 -9.82 -4.21
C TYR A 216 -16.01 -11.07 -5.05
N ALA A 217 -15.41 -12.14 -4.50
CA ALA A 217 -15.28 -13.41 -5.19
C ALA A 217 -16.66 -13.97 -5.59
N GLN A 218 -17.61 -13.96 -4.65
CA GLN A 218 -19.00 -14.35 -4.91
C GLN A 218 -19.64 -13.46 -5.98
N LYS A 219 -19.51 -12.14 -5.87
CA LYS A 219 -20.01 -11.15 -6.84
C LYS A 219 -19.51 -11.42 -8.26
N TYR A 220 -18.27 -11.87 -8.40
CA TYR A 220 -17.64 -12.16 -9.69
C TYR A 220 -17.78 -13.61 -10.15
N GLY A 221 -18.47 -14.47 -9.39
CA GLY A 221 -18.58 -15.89 -9.69
C GLY A 221 -17.24 -16.63 -9.62
N VAL A 222 -16.31 -16.18 -8.78
CA VAL A 222 -15.00 -16.80 -8.58
C VAL A 222 -15.07 -17.73 -7.38
N ALA A 223 -14.83 -19.02 -7.60
CA ALA A 223 -14.70 -19.97 -6.50
C ALA A 223 -13.36 -19.75 -5.78
N LEU A 224 -13.42 -19.49 -4.49
CA LEU A 224 -12.23 -19.53 -3.64
C LEU A 224 -11.82 -21.00 -3.41
N PRO A 225 -10.53 -21.29 -3.20
CA PRO A 225 -10.09 -22.65 -2.94
C PRO A 225 -10.64 -23.16 -1.60
N ASP A 226 -10.88 -24.48 -1.49
CA ASP A 226 -11.43 -25.11 -0.28
C ASP A 226 -10.55 -24.90 0.97
N PHE A 227 -9.25 -24.65 0.78
CA PHE A 227 -8.31 -24.35 1.85
C PHE A 227 -8.29 -22.88 2.29
N ALA A 228 -9.10 -22.00 1.65
CA ALA A 228 -9.18 -20.60 2.02
C ALA A 228 -9.76 -20.43 3.43
N GLU A 229 -9.11 -19.62 4.25
CA GLU A 229 -9.61 -19.19 5.55
C GLU A 229 -10.08 -17.75 5.47
N ILE A 230 -11.41 -17.54 5.58
CA ILE A 230 -12.01 -16.20 5.54
C ILE A 230 -12.09 -15.66 6.96
N VAL A 231 -11.50 -14.50 7.16
CA VAL A 231 -11.35 -13.86 8.47
C VAL A 231 -12.29 -12.66 8.58
N GLN A 232 -13.02 -12.63 9.68
CA GLN A 232 -13.82 -11.48 10.08
C GLN A 232 -13.15 -10.72 11.22
N ARG A 233 -13.46 -9.43 11.31
CA ARG A 233 -13.02 -8.60 12.44
C ARG A 233 -13.55 -9.15 13.75
N GLN A 234 -12.72 -9.07 14.80
CA GLN A 234 -13.10 -9.43 16.14
C GLN A 234 -12.81 -8.27 17.10
N SER A 235 -13.61 -8.15 18.15
CA SER A 235 -13.34 -7.28 19.28
C SER A 235 -12.28 -7.89 20.21
N GLY A 236 -11.68 -7.07 21.08
CA GLY A 236 -10.71 -7.57 22.07
C GLY A 236 -9.31 -7.80 21.54
N CYS A 237 -8.98 -7.28 20.36
CA CYS A 237 -7.60 -7.27 19.88
C CYS A 237 -6.70 -6.40 20.79
N PRO A 238 -5.41 -6.76 20.99
CA PRO A 238 -4.50 -5.96 21.78
C PRO A 238 -4.15 -4.64 21.07
N LYS A 239 -3.75 -3.62 21.84
CA LYS A 239 -3.19 -2.39 21.28
C LYS A 239 -1.93 -2.70 20.45
N PRO A 240 -1.73 -2.00 19.32
CA PRO A 240 -2.52 -0.91 18.73
C PRO A 240 -3.64 -1.38 17.79
N PHE A 241 -4.08 -2.63 17.87
CA PHE A 241 -5.08 -3.26 17.00
C PHE A 241 -6.50 -3.26 17.60
N ASP A 242 -6.72 -2.54 18.68
CA ASP A 242 -7.98 -2.50 19.46
C ASP A 242 -9.08 -1.60 18.84
N ASN A 243 -8.86 -1.13 17.63
CA ASN A 243 -9.81 -0.30 16.90
C ASN A 243 -10.29 -0.95 15.59
N ASN A 244 -11.41 -0.48 15.07
CA ASN A 244 -12.05 -1.05 13.88
C ASN A 244 -11.19 -1.00 12.58
N ILE A 245 -10.19 -0.13 12.52
CA ILE A 245 -9.31 -0.01 11.35
C ILE A 245 -8.23 -1.10 11.37
N GLN A 246 -7.71 -1.43 12.56
CA GLN A 246 -6.54 -2.29 12.71
C GLN A 246 -6.87 -3.71 13.17
N SER A 247 -8.05 -3.94 13.75
CA SER A 247 -8.44 -5.26 14.29
C SER A 247 -8.42 -6.37 13.23
N GLU A 248 -8.82 -6.08 11.99
CA GLU A 248 -8.77 -7.04 10.89
C GLU A 248 -7.33 -7.49 10.59
N ASN A 249 -6.36 -6.55 10.61
CA ASN A 249 -4.95 -6.87 10.38
C ASN A 249 -4.41 -7.85 11.45
N TYR A 250 -4.83 -7.69 12.71
CA TYR A 250 -4.47 -8.60 13.78
C TYR A 250 -5.13 -9.98 13.61
N CYS A 251 -6.42 -10.01 13.28
CA CYS A 251 -7.16 -11.27 13.06
C CYS A 251 -6.56 -12.08 11.90
N LEU A 252 -6.16 -11.43 10.82
CA LEU A 252 -5.47 -12.06 9.69
C LEU A 252 -4.10 -12.64 10.11
N ALA A 253 -3.33 -11.87 10.88
CA ALA A 253 -2.06 -12.36 11.43
C ALA A 253 -2.27 -13.57 12.38
N LYS A 254 -3.30 -13.54 13.21
CA LYS A 254 -3.68 -14.64 14.10
C LYS A 254 -4.05 -15.90 13.31
N ALA A 255 -4.84 -15.78 12.25
CA ALA A 255 -5.18 -16.89 11.37
C ALA A 255 -3.94 -17.51 10.73
N LEU A 256 -3.01 -16.67 10.22
CA LEU A 256 -1.75 -17.17 9.67
C LEU A 256 -0.90 -17.88 10.73
N PHE A 257 -0.75 -17.32 11.93
CA PHE A 257 0.02 -17.94 13.02
C PHE A 257 -0.53 -19.31 13.38
N LYS A 258 -1.86 -19.45 13.47
CA LYS A 258 -2.52 -20.74 13.67
C LYS A 258 -2.17 -21.76 12.57
N LYS A 259 -2.19 -21.35 11.29
CA LYS A 259 -1.79 -22.21 10.15
C LYS A 259 -0.31 -22.60 10.17
N LEU A 260 0.53 -21.75 10.74
CA LEU A 260 1.97 -22.02 10.91
C LEU A 260 2.28 -22.82 12.19
N GLY A 261 1.28 -23.17 13.01
CA GLY A 261 1.46 -23.86 14.29
C GLY A 261 2.08 -22.99 15.38
N LEU A 262 1.97 -21.66 15.27
CA LEU A 262 2.51 -20.69 16.22
C LEU A 262 1.44 -20.20 17.20
N GLY A 263 1.83 -19.97 18.46
CA GLY A 263 0.91 -19.55 19.52
C GLY A 263 0.49 -18.08 19.40
N GLU A 264 -0.77 -17.77 19.78
CA GLU A 264 -1.30 -16.41 19.81
C GLU A 264 -0.56 -15.51 20.83
N GLU A 265 0.01 -16.07 21.87
CA GLU A 265 0.74 -15.30 22.90
C GLU A 265 1.96 -14.57 22.31
N ILE A 266 2.58 -15.14 21.27
CA ILE A 266 3.67 -14.48 20.54
C ILE A 266 3.16 -13.23 19.81
N LEU A 267 1.98 -13.31 19.18
CA LEU A 267 1.34 -12.16 18.55
C LEU A 267 1.00 -11.06 19.56
N LYS A 268 0.45 -11.44 20.72
CA LYS A 268 0.15 -10.48 21.79
C LYS A 268 1.41 -9.79 22.30
N LYS A 269 2.49 -10.55 22.50
CA LYS A 269 3.81 -9.99 22.87
C LYS A 269 4.35 -9.04 21.80
N ALA A 270 4.29 -9.44 20.53
CA ALA A 270 4.71 -8.60 19.43
C ALA A 270 3.88 -7.29 19.33
N ALA A 271 2.57 -7.36 19.60
CA ALA A 271 1.68 -6.20 19.58
C ALA A 271 2.05 -5.17 20.66
N GLN A 272 2.46 -5.59 21.86
CA GLN A 272 2.82 -4.69 22.97
C GLN A 272 3.95 -3.72 22.59
N THR A 273 4.84 -4.13 21.71
CA THR A 273 6.00 -3.34 21.26
C THR A 273 5.90 -2.91 19.80
N PHE A 274 4.76 -3.14 19.15
CA PHE A 274 4.52 -2.73 17.78
C PHE A 274 3.95 -1.32 17.72
N SER A 275 4.55 -0.49 16.89
CA SER A 275 4.04 0.86 16.60
C SER A 275 3.54 0.93 15.16
N LEU A 276 2.36 1.46 14.98
CA LEU A 276 1.84 1.76 13.65
C LEU A 276 2.75 2.76 12.94
N ALA A 277 2.88 2.64 11.64
CA ALA A 277 3.61 3.63 10.85
C ALA A 277 2.96 5.01 11.00
N LYS A 278 3.77 6.07 10.92
CA LYS A 278 3.28 7.45 10.95
C LYS A 278 2.17 7.69 9.94
N TYR A 279 1.27 8.62 10.26
CA TYR A 279 0.18 9.06 9.38
C TYR A 279 -0.87 7.98 9.06
N ARG A 280 -1.07 7.05 9.99
CA ARG A 280 -2.10 6.02 9.94
C ARG A 280 -3.03 6.17 11.14
N PHE A 281 -4.02 7.04 11.01
CA PHE A 281 -4.98 7.34 12.07
C PHE A 281 -4.29 7.69 13.41
N ALA A 282 -3.25 8.50 13.34
CA ALA A 282 -2.42 8.86 14.50
C ALA A 282 -2.84 10.21 15.07
N THR A 283 -2.93 10.32 16.38
CA THR A 283 -3.15 11.60 17.05
C THR A 283 -1.90 12.47 16.93
N SER A 284 -1.95 13.57 16.19
CA SER A 284 -0.86 14.54 16.03
C SER A 284 -0.78 15.52 17.22
N GLY A 285 -1.87 15.69 17.94
CA GLY A 285 -1.89 16.52 19.15
C GLY A 285 -3.26 17.10 19.48
N THR A 286 -3.28 17.87 20.55
CA THR A 286 -4.46 18.61 21.01
C THR A 286 -4.12 20.09 21.17
N ILE A 287 -5.01 20.98 20.71
CA ILE A 287 -4.93 22.43 20.87
C ILE A 287 -6.29 22.92 21.39
N ASN A 288 -6.31 23.62 22.51
CA ASN A 288 -7.54 24.17 23.12
C ASN A 288 -8.69 23.16 23.24
N GLY A 289 -8.36 21.90 23.57
CA GLY A 289 -9.32 20.81 23.70
C GLY A 289 -9.78 20.19 22.38
N ILE A 290 -9.27 20.63 21.23
CA ILE A 290 -9.52 20.07 19.88
C ILE A 290 -8.46 19.02 19.59
N THR A 291 -8.89 17.81 19.26
CA THR A 291 -7.97 16.70 18.93
C THR A 291 -7.75 16.61 17.43
N PHE A 292 -6.48 16.59 17.00
CA PHE A 292 -6.08 16.48 15.59
C PHE A 292 -5.58 15.07 15.29
N ILE A 293 -6.19 14.42 14.28
CA ILE A 293 -5.83 13.08 13.82
C ILE A 293 -5.26 13.17 12.41
N ASN A 294 -4.06 12.62 12.23
CA ASN A 294 -3.38 12.55 10.96
C ASN A 294 -3.48 11.11 10.39
N ASP A 295 -4.27 10.98 9.35
CA ASP A 295 -4.43 9.77 8.57
C ASP A 295 -4.09 10.03 7.09
N SER A 296 -2.99 10.76 6.86
CA SER A 296 -2.54 11.08 5.50
C SER A 296 -2.31 9.86 4.62
N LYS A 297 -2.14 8.66 5.20
CA LYS A 297 -2.08 7.37 4.48
C LYS A 297 -3.44 6.91 3.98
N GLY A 298 -4.55 7.46 4.44
CA GLY A 298 -5.89 7.25 3.90
C GLY A 298 -6.01 7.84 2.49
N THR A 299 -5.57 7.08 1.48
CA THR A 299 -5.47 7.52 0.07
C THR A 299 -6.62 7.02 -0.81
N ASN A 300 -7.65 6.42 -0.23
CA ASN A 300 -8.88 6.00 -0.92
C ASN A 300 -10.12 6.22 -0.03
N ALA A 301 -11.30 6.23 -0.64
CA ALA A 301 -12.58 6.48 0.03
C ALA A 301 -12.82 5.51 1.19
N HIS A 302 -12.62 4.20 0.97
CA HIS A 302 -12.84 3.16 1.97
C HIS A 302 -12.01 3.39 3.25
N SER A 303 -10.73 3.78 3.14
CA SER A 303 -9.89 4.06 4.31
C SER A 303 -10.41 5.28 5.10
N THR A 304 -10.88 6.30 4.42
CA THR A 304 -11.44 7.50 5.05
C THR A 304 -12.79 7.22 5.72
N ILE A 305 -13.66 6.44 5.08
CA ILE A 305 -14.92 5.96 5.66
C ILE A 305 -14.63 5.18 6.95
N ALA A 306 -13.64 4.28 6.92
CA ALA A 306 -13.23 3.54 8.12
C ALA A 306 -12.71 4.47 9.23
N ALA A 307 -11.95 5.52 8.87
CA ALA A 307 -11.44 6.51 9.83
C ALA A 307 -12.57 7.34 10.47
N ILE A 308 -13.57 7.78 9.68
CA ILE A 308 -14.75 8.49 10.18
C ILE A 308 -15.55 7.57 11.11
N ASN A 309 -15.80 6.33 10.70
CA ASN A 309 -16.54 5.35 11.50
C ASN A 309 -15.83 4.96 12.81
N ALA A 310 -14.50 5.04 12.87
CA ALA A 310 -13.74 4.85 14.10
C ALA A 310 -13.95 5.98 15.13
N LEU A 311 -14.42 7.14 14.66
CA LEU A 311 -14.80 8.30 15.49
C LEU A 311 -16.31 8.45 15.63
N LYS A 312 -17.10 7.44 15.27
CA LYS A 312 -18.57 7.53 15.32
C LYS A 312 -19.05 7.99 16.72
N GLY A 313 -19.94 8.96 16.72
CA GLY A 313 -20.46 9.59 17.96
C GLY A 313 -19.56 10.72 18.50
N LYS A 314 -18.44 11.03 17.85
CA LYS A 314 -17.62 12.22 18.13
C LYS A 314 -17.96 13.34 17.13
N PRO A 315 -17.86 14.61 17.55
CA PRO A 315 -18.03 15.73 16.63
C PRO A 315 -16.79 15.86 15.73
N ILE A 316 -16.93 15.50 14.45
CA ILE A 316 -15.83 15.44 13.48
C ILE A 316 -15.87 16.65 12.55
N ILE A 317 -14.72 17.24 12.30
CA ILE A 317 -14.45 18.17 11.19
C ILE A 317 -13.49 17.45 10.27
N TRP A 318 -13.89 17.26 9.02
CA TRP A 318 -13.08 16.49 8.06
C TRP A 318 -12.25 17.39 7.16
N ILE A 319 -10.98 17.03 6.95
CA ILE A 319 -10.11 17.60 5.92
C ILE A 319 -9.78 16.51 4.92
N GLY A 320 -10.15 16.70 3.65
CA GLY A 320 -9.95 15.71 2.60
C GLY A 320 -9.64 16.29 1.23
N GLY A 321 -9.31 15.39 0.29
CA GLY A 321 -9.03 15.75 -1.09
C GLY A 321 -7.60 15.46 -1.55
N GLY A 322 -7.37 15.68 -2.85
CA GLY A 322 -6.12 15.38 -3.54
C GLY A 322 -6.35 15.06 -5.01
N LYS A 323 -5.53 14.16 -5.59
CA LYS A 323 -5.65 13.72 -6.98
C LYS A 323 -6.66 12.58 -7.09
N ASN A 324 -7.66 12.75 -7.96
CA ASN A 324 -8.72 11.74 -8.19
C ASN A 324 -8.17 10.47 -8.85
N LYS A 325 -8.76 9.32 -8.46
CA LYS A 325 -8.47 7.98 -9.01
C LYS A 325 -9.64 7.38 -9.79
N LYS A 326 -10.60 8.21 -10.20
CA LYS A 326 -11.82 7.81 -10.96
C LYS A 326 -12.70 6.78 -10.23
N CYS A 327 -12.69 6.80 -8.90
CA CYS A 327 -13.53 5.95 -8.07
C CYS A 327 -14.91 6.59 -7.85
N ASP A 328 -15.92 5.76 -7.55
CA ASP A 328 -17.19 6.26 -7.02
C ASP A 328 -16.99 6.85 -5.63
N LEU A 329 -17.52 8.02 -5.39
CA LEU A 329 -17.37 8.78 -4.16
C LEU A 329 -18.69 8.93 -3.38
N SER A 330 -19.77 8.28 -3.83
CA SER A 330 -21.10 8.41 -3.24
C SER A 330 -21.10 8.01 -1.77
N ASP A 331 -20.56 6.83 -1.44
CA ASP A 331 -20.49 6.33 -0.05
C ASP A 331 -19.62 7.23 0.84
N LEU A 332 -18.56 7.81 0.29
CA LEU A 332 -17.72 8.78 1.01
C LEU A 332 -18.50 10.06 1.30
N ALA A 333 -19.21 10.58 0.30
CA ALA A 333 -19.99 11.80 0.44
C ALA A 333 -21.13 11.61 1.45
N ASP A 334 -21.84 10.48 1.40
CA ASP A 334 -22.86 10.11 2.38
C ASP A 334 -22.29 10.01 3.79
N THR A 335 -21.17 9.28 3.95
CA THR A 335 -20.52 9.12 5.26
C THR A 335 -20.07 10.44 5.87
N VAL A 336 -19.47 11.33 5.07
CA VAL A 336 -19.04 12.65 5.54
C VAL A 336 -20.24 13.52 5.92
N ALA A 337 -21.29 13.54 5.08
CA ALA A 337 -22.48 14.33 5.34
C ALA A 337 -23.20 13.90 6.62
N GLU A 338 -23.28 12.61 6.89
CA GLU A 338 -23.96 12.05 8.07
C GLU A 338 -23.17 12.19 9.37
N ASN A 339 -21.84 12.15 9.31
CA ASN A 339 -21.01 12.02 10.51
C ASN A 339 -20.11 13.22 10.80
N CYS A 340 -19.94 14.15 9.86
CA CYS A 340 -19.05 15.30 10.04
C CYS A 340 -19.83 16.62 10.15
N LYS A 341 -19.39 17.51 11.01
CA LYS A 341 -19.97 18.86 11.17
C LYS A 341 -19.77 19.75 9.95
N CYS A 342 -18.61 19.61 9.32
CA CYS A 342 -18.25 20.28 8.08
C CYS A 342 -17.02 19.62 7.46
N ALA A 343 -16.73 19.99 6.20
CA ALA A 343 -15.64 19.46 5.41
C ALA A 343 -14.78 20.60 4.81
N PHE A 344 -13.46 20.43 4.83
CA PHE A 344 -12.51 21.30 4.14
C PHE A 344 -11.77 20.54 3.06
N LEU A 345 -11.91 21.00 1.82
CA LEU A 345 -11.51 20.25 0.63
C LEU A 345 -10.24 20.84 0.00
N ILE A 346 -9.29 20.00 -0.38
CA ILE A 346 -8.05 20.40 -1.06
C ILE A 346 -7.84 19.66 -2.37
N GLY A 347 -7.11 20.29 -3.29
CA GLY A 347 -6.67 19.68 -4.54
C GLY A 347 -7.78 19.43 -5.56
N GLN A 348 -7.46 18.65 -6.59
CA GLN A 348 -8.33 18.45 -7.76
C GLN A 348 -9.71 17.84 -7.45
N SER A 349 -9.79 17.02 -6.42
CA SER A 349 -11.05 16.36 -6.03
C SER A 349 -12.07 17.31 -5.37
N ALA A 350 -11.67 18.51 -4.96
CA ALA A 350 -12.57 19.49 -4.37
C ALA A 350 -13.75 19.82 -5.31
N ALA A 351 -13.46 20.09 -6.59
CA ALA A 351 -14.47 20.38 -7.60
C ALA A 351 -15.48 19.25 -7.85
N LEU A 352 -15.11 17.99 -7.55
CA LEU A 352 -16.01 16.84 -7.65
C LEU A 352 -16.86 16.67 -6.38
N LEU A 353 -16.26 16.95 -5.21
CA LEU A 353 -16.91 16.73 -3.91
C LEU A 353 -17.87 17.85 -3.53
N GLU A 354 -17.59 19.11 -3.91
CA GLU A 354 -18.46 20.25 -3.57
C GLU A 354 -19.92 20.07 -4.01
N PRO A 355 -20.23 19.73 -5.27
CA PRO A 355 -21.61 19.49 -5.68
C PRO A 355 -22.24 18.32 -4.94
N MET A 356 -21.49 17.23 -4.69
CA MET A 356 -21.99 16.07 -3.96
C MET A 356 -22.34 16.41 -2.51
N PHE A 357 -21.57 17.27 -1.87
CA PHE A 357 -21.87 17.75 -0.52
C PHE A 357 -23.02 18.76 -0.47
N ALA A 358 -23.13 19.63 -1.50
CA ALA A 358 -24.25 20.54 -1.61
C ALA A 358 -25.59 19.80 -1.73
N GLU A 359 -25.65 18.74 -2.55
CA GLU A 359 -26.83 17.86 -2.67
C GLU A 359 -27.22 17.18 -1.35
N ARG A 360 -26.25 16.95 -0.46
CA ARG A 360 -26.43 16.32 0.86
C ARG A 360 -26.57 17.32 2.00
N HIS A 361 -26.67 18.60 1.68
CA HIS A 361 -26.72 19.68 2.67
C HIS A 361 -25.54 19.68 3.66
N CYS A 362 -24.40 19.13 3.26
CA CYS A 362 -23.18 19.13 4.06
C CYS A 362 -22.43 20.46 3.87
N ASN A 363 -22.04 21.09 4.97
CA ASN A 363 -21.26 22.32 4.93
C ASN A 363 -19.81 21.99 4.50
N ALA A 364 -19.46 22.31 3.26
CA ALA A 364 -18.14 22.08 2.70
C ALA A 364 -17.54 23.36 2.13
N LYS A 365 -16.20 23.51 2.26
CA LYS A 365 -15.45 24.66 1.75
C LYS A 365 -14.19 24.17 1.06
N SER A 366 -13.97 24.58 -0.21
CA SER A 366 -12.71 24.41 -0.89
C SER A 366 -11.64 25.36 -0.36
N CYS A 367 -10.43 24.82 -0.20
CA CYS A 367 -9.25 25.52 0.27
C CYS A 367 -8.12 25.38 -0.76
N ALA A 368 -7.41 26.46 -1.03
CA ALA A 368 -6.31 26.45 -2.01
C ALA A 368 -5.10 25.62 -1.52
N THR A 369 -4.89 25.58 -0.22
CA THR A 369 -3.74 24.90 0.40
C THR A 369 -4.15 24.09 1.62
N LEU A 370 -3.28 23.12 2.01
CA LEU A 370 -3.45 22.38 3.26
C LEU A 370 -3.40 23.33 4.48
N LYS A 371 -2.55 24.34 4.43
CA LYS A 371 -2.46 25.38 5.50
C LYS A 371 -3.80 26.07 5.71
N GLU A 372 -4.44 26.51 4.63
CA GLU A 372 -5.77 27.11 4.70
C GLU A 372 -6.79 26.14 5.29
N ALA A 373 -6.84 24.90 4.80
CA ALA A 373 -7.77 23.88 5.28
C ALA A 373 -7.60 23.61 6.78
N VAL A 374 -6.36 23.50 7.27
CA VAL A 374 -6.07 23.30 8.70
C VAL A 374 -6.50 24.53 9.53
N SER A 375 -6.26 25.74 9.03
CA SER A 375 -6.63 26.98 9.70
C SER A 375 -8.15 27.14 9.78
N GLU A 376 -8.88 26.87 8.70
CA GLU A 376 -10.34 26.92 8.67
C GLU A 376 -10.97 25.84 9.55
N ALA A 377 -10.44 24.61 9.51
CA ALA A 377 -10.89 23.54 10.39
C ALA A 377 -10.71 23.89 11.87
N TYR A 378 -9.58 24.50 12.22
CA TYR A 378 -9.34 24.96 13.58
C TYR A 378 -10.31 26.06 14.00
N ARG A 379 -10.62 27.05 13.13
CA ARG A 379 -11.60 28.11 13.41
C ARG A 379 -13.03 27.59 13.58
N ALA A 380 -13.41 26.57 12.82
CA ALA A 380 -14.73 25.94 12.89
C ALA A 380 -14.88 25.02 14.12
N ALA A 381 -13.77 24.58 14.69
CA ALA A 381 -13.74 23.62 15.80
C ALA A 381 -13.98 24.28 17.17
N LYS A 382 -14.56 23.51 18.08
CA LYS A 382 -14.73 23.82 19.50
C LYS A 382 -14.03 22.78 20.37
N SER A 383 -13.77 23.12 21.63
CA SER A 383 -13.25 22.14 22.60
C SER A 383 -14.11 20.88 22.63
N GLY A 384 -13.47 19.72 22.53
CA GLY A 384 -14.10 18.40 22.39
C GLY A 384 -14.25 17.90 20.96
N ASP A 385 -14.03 18.76 19.94
CA ASP A 385 -14.10 18.36 18.52
C ASP A 385 -12.84 17.60 18.08
N TYR A 386 -13.02 16.82 17.01
CA TYR A 386 -11.97 16.07 16.32
C TYR A 386 -11.76 16.64 14.92
N VAL A 387 -10.57 17.11 14.62
CA VAL A 387 -10.16 17.45 13.24
C VAL A 387 -9.49 16.22 12.64
N LEU A 388 -10.17 15.56 11.70
CA LEU A 388 -9.70 14.35 11.02
C LEU A 388 -9.13 14.73 9.65
N PHE A 389 -7.82 14.59 9.50
CA PHE A 389 -7.14 14.64 8.21
C PHE A 389 -7.00 13.23 7.65
N SER A 390 -7.97 12.77 6.89
CA SER A 390 -7.98 11.49 6.16
C SER A 390 -8.40 11.78 4.72
N PRO A 391 -7.44 12.03 3.83
CA PRO A 391 -7.67 12.70 2.56
C PRO A 391 -8.53 11.98 1.53
N ALA A 392 -8.70 10.66 1.60
CA ALA A 392 -9.40 9.81 0.64
C ALA A 392 -8.77 9.73 -0.76
N PHE A 393 -7.79 10.56 -1.07
CA PHE A 393 -7.22 10.73 -2.41
C PHE A 393 -5.71 10.63 -2.42
N SER A 394 -5.16 10.39 -3.61
CA SER A 394 -3.72 10.38 -3.83
C SER A 394 -3.11 11.75 -3.48
N SER A 395 -1.92 11.73 -2.89
CA SER A 395 -1.17 12.94 -2.50
C SER A 395 -0.42 13.59 -3.65
N PHE A 396 -0.20 12.85 -4.75
CA PHE A 396 0.56 13.36 -5.90
C PHE A 396 -0.16 14.53 -6.59
N GLY A 397 0.63 15.50 -7.07
CA GLY A 397 0.13 16.74 -7.67
C GLY A 397 0.17 17.93 -6.71
N MET A 398 0.10 17.69 -5.39
CA MET A 398 0.32 18.73 -4.36
C MET A 398 1.52 18.40 -3.46
N PHE A 399 1.87 17.11 -3.32
CA PHE A 399 2.94 16.62 -2.44
C PHE A 399 3.70 15.48 -3.11
N ASP A 400 4.94 15.23 -2.68
CA ASP A 400 5.79 14.15 -3.19
C ASP A 400 5.31 12.74 -2.77
N GLY A 401 4.35 12.68 -1.87
CA GLY A 401 3.79 11.42 -1.36
C GLY A 401 2.99 11.64 -0.09
N TYR A 402 2.34 10.61 0.41
CA TYR A 402 1.52 10.68 1.61
C TYR A 402 2.35 11.04 2.87
N ALA A 403 3.62 10.63 2.92
CA ALA A 403 4.47 10.93 4.07
C ALA A 403 4.83 12.43 4.12
N HIS A 404 5.13 13.03 2.96
CA HIS A 404 5.34 14.47 2.84
C HIS A 404 4.05 15.22 3.21
N ARG A 405 2.89 14.81 2.68
CA ARG A 405 1.60 15.40 3.00
C ARG A 405 1.27 15.32 4.51
N GLY A 406 1.55 14.18 5.13
CA GLY A 406 1.36 14.00 6.58
C GLY A 406 2.30 14.87 7.42
N LYS A 407 3.54 15.03 6.98
CA LYS A 407 4.51 15.92 7.61
C LYS A 407 4.06 17.39 7.54
N CYS A 408 3.59 17.84 6.37
CA CYS A 408 3.06 19.19 6.20
C CYS A 408 1.87 19.46 7.14
N PHE A 409 0.96 18.48 7.31
CA PHE A 409 -0.13 18.63 8.28
C PHE A 409 0.39 18.82 9.71
N ASP A 410 1.37 18.03 10.15
CA ASP A 410 1.95 18.18 11.49
C ASP A 410 2.69 19.50 11.67
N GLU A 411 3.34 20.02 10.62
CA GLU A 411 4.02 21.33 10.61
C GLU A 411 3.02 22.48 10.74
N GLU A 412 1.88 22.41 10.02
CA GLU A 412 0.81 23.42 10.17
C GLU A 412 0.19 23.38 11.58
N LEU A 413 0.03 22.20 12.16
CA LEU A 413 -0.42 22.06 13.54
C LEU A 413 0.56 22.68 14.54
N LEU A 414 1.86 22.50 14.34
CA LEU A 414 2.90 23.12 15.15
C LEU A 414 2.84 24.65 15.05
N SER A 415 2.64 25.17 13.83
CA SER A 415 2.49 26.61 13.58
C SER A 415 1.30 27.20 14.32
N LEU A 416 0.16 26.51 14.34
CA LEU A 416 -1.02 26.92 15.13
C LEU A 416 -0.72 26.95 16.64
N LYS A 417 0.02 25.96 17.16
CA LYS A 417 0.42 25.92 18.59
C LYS A 417 1.32 27.10 18.97
N ILE A 418 2.25 27.48 18.10
CA ILE A 418 3.17 28.61 18.34
C ILE A 418 2.41 29.92 18.31
N ALA A 419 1.51 30.14 17.33
CA ALA A 419 0.70 31.34 17.22
C ALA A 419 -0.17 31.58 18.47
N GLN A 420 -0.70 30.52 19.07
CA GLN A 420 -1.49 30.59 20.31
C GLN A 420 -0.65 30.98 21.54
N LYS A 421 0.59 30.48 21.63
CA LYS A 421 1.48 30.82 22.74
C LYS A 421 2.01 32.24 22.68
N GLY A 422 2.05 32.86 21.50
CA GLY A 422 2.45 34.27 21.32
C GLY A 422 1.32 35.29 21.54
N GLN A 423 0.09 34.85 21.81
CA GLN A 423 -1.08 35.69 22.09
C GLN A 423 -1.43 35.71 23.60
N VAL A 424 -0.66 35.05 24.44
CA VAL A 424 -0.71 35.11 25.91
C VAL A 424 0.50 35.90 26.39
#